data_f6fedde7b684317474293e96ac64c533
#
_entry.id   f6fedde7b684317474293e96ac64c533
#
_cell.length_a   1.000
_cell.length_b   1.000
_cell.length_c   1.000
_cell.angle_alpha   90.00
_cell.angle_beta   90.00
_cell.angle_gamma   90.00
#
_symmetry.space_group_name_H-M   'P 1'
#
loop_
_entity.id
_entity.type
_entity.pdbx_description
1 polymer ?
#
loop_
_entity_poly.entity_id
_entity_poly.type
_entity_poly.pdbx_seq_one_letter_code
_entity_poly.pdbx_strand_id
1 'polypeptide(L)'
;MVNILLLLVGLGLVVLGADWLVNGASSIARRAGISEFVIGLTIVGFGTSCPELVVSLSGAIEGNSDISVGNVVGSNIFNVLFILGLTAMVLPVGMTDKNRRIDIPITLGVTILLIILGITGSMSGPVISRWEGVLMLLVFSAYLFYCFKSDSKDEFSETQRATLSITKSIALTLTGLAGLIFGGDLFVDSATALARQIGVSDKFIAVTILAGGTSLPELATSLVAAIKGKEQLALGNILGSNVFNAMLILGLSSVITPLSFASMTIVDIITLVLSAVLLLIWAYTGRKNRIDRREGAAMLLCYVAYNVFLFSRL
;
A
#
# COMPACT_ATOMS: atom_id res chain seq x y z
N MET A 1 17.45 6.18 -26.30
CA MET A 1 18.32 6.97 -25.36
C MET A 1 17.48 7.88 -24.45
N VAL A 2 16.54 8.67 -24.98
CA VAL A 2 15.69 9.56 -24.14
C VAL A 2 14.93 8.80 -23.07
N ASN A 3 14.26 7.70 -23.40
CA ASN A 3 13.50 6.90 -22.42
C ASN A 3 14.39 6.32 -21.30
N ILE A 4 15.65 5.97 -21.58
CA ILE A 4 16.58 5.51 -20.53
C ILE A 4 16.90 6.66 -19.58
N LEU A 5 17.15 7.86 -20.11
CA LEU A 5 17.41 9.04 -19.28
C LEU A 5 16.19 9.39 -18.42
N LEU A 6 14.99 9.41 -19.02
CA LEU A 6 13.75 9.69 -18.29
C LEU A 6 13.46 8.64 -17.22
N LEU A 7 13.72 7.35 -17.49
CA LEU A 7 13.62 6.28 -16.50
C LEU A 7 14.55 6.51 -15.30
N LEU A 8 15.80 6.88 -15.57
CA LEU A 8 16.77 7.18 -14.49
C LEU A 8 16.39 8.43 -13.70
N VAL A 9 15.87 9.46 -14.38
CA VAL A 9 15.33 10.67 -13.72
C VAL A 9 14.13 10.32 -12.87
N GLY A 10 13.18 9.54 -13.40
CA GLY A 10 12.01 9.06 -12.67
C GLY A 10 12.41 8.28 -11.41
N LEU A 11 13.33 7.33 -11.54
CA LEU A 11 13.86 6.57 -10.41
C LEU A 11 14.54 7.49 -9.38
N GLY A 12 15.33 8.46 -9.82
CA GLY A 12 15.97 9.45 -8.96
C GLY A 12 14.94 10.28 -8.17
N LEU A 13 13.88 10.75 -8.84
CA LEU A 13 12.78 11.47 -8.20
C LEU A 13 12.03 10.61 -7.18
N VAL A 14 11.77 9.34 -7.48
CA VAL A 14 11.14 8.38 -6.55
C VAL A 14 11.99 8.21 -5.30
N VAL A 15 13.29 7.96 -5.44
CA VAL A 15 14.20 7.76 -4.30
C VAL A 15 14.32 9.02 -3.45
N LEU A 16 14.52 10.18 -4.07
CA LEU A 16 14.60 11.47 -3.38
C LEU A 16 13.26 11.85 -2.75
N GLY A 17 12.17 11.60 -3.44
CA GLY A 17 10.81 11.84 -2.94
C GLY A 17 10.52 11.00 -1.69
N ALA A 18 10.87 9.72 -1.70
CA ALA A 18 10.77 8.84 -0.55
C ALA A 18 11.63 9.33 0.63
N ASP A 19 12.85 9.75 0.36
CA ASP A 19 13.76 10.30 1.38
C ASP A 19 13.17 11.54 2.05
N TRP A 20 12.66 12.48 1.27
CA TRP A 20 12.05 13.71 1.78
C TRP A 20 10.75 13.44 2.53
N LEU A 21 9.88 12.58 2.01
CA LEU A 21 8.64 12.18 2.65
C LEU A 21 8.91 11.54 4.03
N VAL A 22 9.81 10.56 4.09
CA VAL A 22 10.16 9.87 5.34
C VAL A 22 10.73 10.84 6.38
N ASN A 23 11.58 11.78 5.97
CA ASN A 23 12.15 12.78 6.88
C ASN A 23 11.10 13.78 7.37
N GLY A 24 10.27 14.29 6.45
CA GLY A 24 9.20 15.24 6.74
C GLY A 24 8.15 14.63 7.66
N ALA A 25 7.60 13.47 7.30
CA ALA A 25 6.58 12.76 8.05
C ALA A 25 7.06 12.38 9.47
N SER A 26 8.27 11.83 9.61
CA SER A 26 8.83 11.52 10.95
C SER A 26 9.03 12.77 11.79
N SER A 27 9.42 13.91 11.21
CA SER A 27 9.55 15.16 11.95
C SER A 27 8.18 15.71 12.40
N ILE A 28 7.13 15.56 11.58
CA ILE A 28 5.74 15.89 11.94
C ILE A 28 5.28 14.99 13.08
N ALA A 29 5.48 13.67 12.96
CA ALA A 29 5.13 12.70 13.99
C ALA A 29 5.67 13.09 15.35
N ARG A 30 6.98 13.33 15.43
CA ARG A 30 7.66 13.73 16.68
C ARG A 30 7.12 15.03 17.26
N ARG A 31 6.84 16.03 16.43
CA ARG A 31 6.29 17.32 16.89
C ARG A 31 4.87 17.21 17.38
N ALA A 32 4.05 16.41 16.74
CA ALA A 32 2.65 16.19 17.10
C ALA A 32 2.51 15.20 18.27
N GLY A 33 3.59 14.52 18.69
CA GLY A 33 3.53 13.46 19.69
C GLY A 33 2.73 12.25 19.20
N ILE A 34 2.80 11.97 17.88
CA ILE A 34 2.13 10.85 17.19
C ILE A 34 3.21 9.83 16.83
N SER A 35 2.95 8.54 17.03
CA SER A 35 3.91 7.48 16.68
C SER A 35 4.27 7.46 15.19
N GLU A 36 5.46 6.97 14.87
CA GLU A 36 5.88 6.78 13.47
C GLU A 36 4.98 5.79 12.73
N PHE A 37 4.39 4.83 13.45
CA PHE A 37 3.39 3.92 12.89
C PHE A 37 2.12 4.65 12.44
N VAL A 38 1.52 5.49 13.30
CA VAL A 38 0.27 6.21 12.99
C VAL A 38 0.48 7.21 11.86
N ILE A 39 1.62 7.93 11.81
CA ILE A 39 1.89 8.85 10.70
C ILE A 39 2.18 8.09 9.40
N GLY A 40 2.84 6.94 9.49
CA GLY A 40 3.03 6.03 8.37
C GLY A 40 1.70 5.52 7.82
N LEU A 41 0.83 5.05 8.73
CA LEU A 41 -0.50 4.57 8.41
C LEU A 41 -1.41 5.66 7.81
N THR A 42 -1.30 6.90 8.25
CA THR A 42 -2.21 7.99 7.84
C THR A 42 -1.64 8.85 6.71
N ILE A 43 -0.78 9.81 7.04
CA ILE A 43 -0.29 10.82 6.06
C ILE A 43 0.52 10.15 4.95
N VAL A 44 1.39 9.22 5.32
CA VAL A 44 2.26 8.57 4.32
C VAL A 44 1.44 7.60 3.48
N GLY A 45 0.71 6.67 4.13
CA GLY A 45 -0.12 5.68 3.43
C GLY A 45 -1.19 6.32 2.53
N PHE A 46 -1.87 7.38 3.01
CA PHE A 46 -2.80 8.13 2.15
C PHE A 46 -2.09 8.78 0.96
N GLY A 47 -0.95 9.44 1.21
CA GLY A 47 -0.23 10.15 0.17
C GLY A 47 0.31 9.23 -0.92
N THR A 48 0.87 8.09 -0.52
CA THR A 48 1.42 7.12 -1.49
C THR A 48 0.32 6.38 -2.24
N SER A 49 -0.86 6.16 -1.64
CA SER A 49 -2.02 5.53 -2.29
C SER A 49 -2.88 6.52 -3.12
N CYS A 50 -2.43 7.76 -3.34
CA CYS A 50 -3.12 8.70 -4.24
C CYS A 50 -3.21 8.20 -5.69
N PRO A 51 -2.18 7.59 -6.29
CA PRO A 51 -2.30 7.01 -7.62
C PRO A 51 -3.38 5.93 -7.70
N GLU A 52 -3.44 5.02 -6.73
CA GLU A 52 -4.48 4.00 -6.66
C GLU A 52 -5.88 4.61 -6.55
N LEU A 53 -6.02 5.69 -5.78
CA LEU A 53 -7.28 6.42 -5.66
C LEU A 53 -7.72 6.98 -7.01
N VAL A 54 -6.82 7.64 -7.74
CA VAL A 54 -7.12 8.22 -9.06
C VAL A 54 -7.51 7.13 -10.05
N VAL A 55 -6.73 6.05 -10.16
CA VAL A 55 -7.01 4.94 -11.08
C VAL A 55 -8.36 4.29 -10.77
N SER A 56 -8.64 4.00 -9.48
CA SER A 56 -9.87 3.32 -9.10
C SER A 56 -11.10 4.22 -9.25
N LEU A 57 -11.00 5.52 -8.92
CA LEU A 57 -12.10 6.47 -9.14
C LEU A 57 -12.37 6.68 -10.63
N SER A 58 -11.34 6.82 -11.47
CA SER A 58 -11.51 6.91 -12.92
C SER A 58 -12.21 5.68 -13.48
N GLY A 59 -11.77 4.48 -13.09
CA GLY A 59 -12.43 3.23 -13.47
C GLY A 59 -13.90 3.19 -13.06
N ALA A 60 -14.23 3.63 -11.84
CA ALA A 60 -15.61 3.69 -11.36
C ALA A 60 -16.46 4.69 -12.13
N ILE A 61 -15.93 5.88 -12.45
CA ILE A 61 -16.63 6.91 -13.24
C ILE A 61 -16.88 6.43 -14.67
N GLU A 62 -15.93 5.72 -15.26
CA GLU A 62 -16.03 5.13 -16.61
C GLU A 62 -16.91 3.87 -16.64
N GLY A 63 -17.42 3.41 -15.50
CA GLY A 63 -18.22 2.19 -15.38
C GLY A 63 -17.41 0.90 -15.51
N ASN A 64 -16.09 0.97 -15.39
CA ASN A 64 -15.18 -0.17 -15.45
C ASN A 64 -14.79 -0.63 -14.05
N SER A 65 -15.64 -1.46 -13.45
CA SER A 65 -15.41 -2.02 -12.10
C SER A 65 -14.13 -2.86 -12.00
N ASP A 66 -13.73 -3.50 -13.09
CA ASP A 66 -12.56 -4.40 -13.12
C ASP A 66 -11.26 -3.62 -12.87
N ILE A 67 -11.18 -2.39 -13.39
CA ILE A 67 -10.06 -1.50 -13.09
C ILE A 67 -10.06 -1.12 -11.61
N SER A 68 -11.21 -0.69 -11.07
CA SER A 68 -11.30 -0.24 -9.67
C SER A 68 -10.98 -1.34 -8.67
N VAL A 69 -11.66 -2.49 -8.81
CA VAL A 69 -11.52 -3.62 -7.89
C VAL A 69 -10.18 -4.31 -8.08
N GLY A 70 -9.78 -4.54 -9.34
CA GLY A 70 -8.52 -5.20 -9.67
C GLY A 70 -7.30 -4.42 -9.19
N ASN A 71 -7.31 -3.08 -9.35
CA ASN A 71 -6.25 -2.21 -8.85
C ASN A 71 -6.10 -2.34 -7.33
N VAL A 72 -7.19 -2.23 -6.57
CA VAL A 72 -7.14 -2.30 -5.09
C VAL A 72 -6.75 -3.69 -4.59
N VAL A 73 -7.34 -4.75 -5.14
CA VAL A 73 -7.00 -6.14 -4.74
C VAL A 73 -5.54 -6.44 -5.08
N GLY A 74 -5.10 -6.07 -6.28
CA GLY A 74 -3.71 -6.25 -6.74
C GLY A 74 -2.71 -5.48 -5.89
N SER A 75 -2.97 -4.20 -5.61
CA SER A 75 -2.10 -3.37 -4.75
C SER A 75 -2.03 -3.92 -3.32
N ASN A 76 -3.12 -4.42 -2.75
CA ASN A 76 -3.10 -5.00 -1.41
C ASN A 76 -2.29 -6.29 -1.33
N ILE A 77 -2.38 -7.16 -2.34
CA ILE A 77 -1.53 -8.35 -2.47
C ILE A 77 -0.07 -7.94 -2.64
N PHE A 78 0.20 -6.95 -3.50
CA PHE A 78 1.54 -6.44 -3.77
C PHE A 78 2.18 -5.83 -2.51
N ASN A 79 1.43 -5.02 -1.77
CA ASN A 79 1.89 -4.38 -0.54
C ASN A 79 2.34 -5.39 0.51
N VAL A 80 1.56 -6.46 0.73
CA VAL A 80 1.92 -7.46 1.75
C VAL A 80 2.97 -8.42 1.22
N LEU A 81 2.76 -9.04 0.06
CA LEU A 81 3.65 -10.12 -0.39
C LEU A 81 4.95 -9.59 -1.00
N PHE A 82 4.88 -8.48 -1.75
CA PHE A 82 6.07 -7.96 -2.42
C PHE A 82 6.75 -6.85 -1.60
N ILE A 83 6.04 -5.77 -1.25
CA ILE A 83 6.68 -4.62 -0.58
C ILE A 83 7.17 -5.00 0.81
N LEU A 84 6.31 -5.58 1.66
CA LEU A 84 6.73 -6.02 2.99
C LEU A 84 7.76 -7.14 2.90
N GLY A 85 7.56 -8.09 1.97
CA GLY A 85 8.50 -9.17 1.71
C GLY A 85 9.90 -8.66 1.35
N LEU A 86 9.99 -7.73 0.38
CA LEU A 86 11.26 -7.12 -0.04
C LEU A 86 11.88 -6.28 1.08
N THR A 87 11.06 -5.48 1.77
CA THR A 87 11.51 -4.66 2.90
C THR A 87 12.13 -5.52 3.98
N ALA A 88 11.46 -6.64 4.36
CA ALA A 88 11.95 -7.58 5.36
C ALA A 88 13.22 -8.34 4.92
N MET A 89 13.38 -8.60 3.61
CA MET A 89 14.60 -9.18 3.04
C MET A 89 15.79 -8.21 3.18
N VAL A 90 15.58 -6.92 2.92
CA VAL A 90 16.64 -5.91 3.04
C VAL A 90 16.94 -5.66 4.52
N LEU A 91 15.93 -5.37 5.31
CA LEU A 91 16.01 -5.16 6.75
C LEU A 91 14.80 -5.79 7.46
N PRO A 92 15.03 -6.64 8.49
CA PRO A 92 13.92 -7.17 9.29
C PRO A 92 13.03 -6.05 9.81
N VAL A 93 11.72 -6.19 9.67
CA VAL A 93 10.74 -5.15 10.06
C VAL A 93 10.26 -5.41 11.47
N GLY A 94 10.62 -4.53 12.39
CA GLY A 94 10.21 -4.58 13.78
C GLY A 94 8.72 -4.28 13.97
N MET A 95 8.09 -4.97 14.91
CA MET A 95 6.68 -4.82 15.26
C MET A 95 6.53 -4.62 16.76
N THR A 96 5.62 -3.73 17.16
CA THR A 96 5.20 -3.60 18.56
C THR A 96 4.17 -4.68 18.92
N ASP A 97 3.94 -4.87 20.21
CA ASP A 97 2.87 -5.74 20.69
C ASP A 97 1.48 -5.25 20.22
N LYS A 98 1.31 -3.93 20.08
CA LYS A 98 0.10 -3.32 19.53
C LYS A 98 -0.09 -3.68 18.05
N ASN A 99 0.94 -3.54 17.22
CA ASN A 99 0.85 -3.93 15.82
C ASN A 99 0.39 -5.39 15.67
N ARG A 100 1.00 -6.29 16.43
CA ARG A 100 0.72 -7.72 16.38
C ARG A 100 -0.68 -8.08 16.87
N ARG A 101 -1.13 -7.47 17.99
CA ARG A 101 -2.40 -7.84 18.65
C ARG A 101 -3.61 -7.09 18.09
N ILE A 102 -3.40 -5.95 17.44
CA ILE A 102 -4.48 -5.05 17.05
C ILE A 102 -4.39 -4.67 15.58
N ASP A 103 -3.29 -4.05 15.13
CA ASP A 103 -3.25 -3.43 13.80
C ASP A 103 -3.27 -4.48 12.68
N ILE A 104 -2.48 -5.55 12.80
CA ILE A 104 -2.46 -6.67 11.83
C ILE A 104 -3.81 -7.43 11.82
N PRO A 105 -4.40 -7.82 12.98
CA PRO A 105 -5.74 -8.40 13.01
C PRO A 105 -6.83 -7.50 12.42
N ILE A 106 -6.77 -6.18 12.62
CA ILE A 106 -7.71 -5.24 12.00
C ILE A 106 -7.54 -5.25 10.47
N THR A 107 -6.30 -5.23 9.96
CA THR A 107 -6.04 -5.30 8.51
C THR A 107 -6.60 -6.59 7.91
N LEU A 108 -6.45 -7.73 8.59
CA LEU A 108 -7.09 -8.99 8.18
C LEU A 108 -8.62 -8.88 8.23
N GLY A 109 -9.18 -8.30 9.28
CA GLY A 109 -10.63 -8.08 9.42
C GLY A 109 -11.19 -7.20 8.29
N VAL A 110 -10.48 -6.14 7.93
CA VAL A 110 -10.79 -5.26 6.79
C VAL A 110 -10.76 -6.03 5.46
N THR A 111 -9.76 -6.88 5.28
CA THR A 111 -9.64 -7.74 4.08
C THR A 111 -10.82 -8.73 3.99
N ILE A 112 -11.18 -9.37 5.09
CA ILE A 112 -12.33 -10.29 5.15
C ILE A 112 -13.63 -9.53 4.90
N LEU A 113 -13.81 -8.35 5.51
CA LEU A 113 -14.99 -7.51 5.31
C LEU A 113 -15.14 -7.13 3.82
N LEU A 114 -14.06 -6.69 3.16
CA LEU A 114 -14.08 -6.39 1.74
C LEU A 114 -14.60 -7.58 0.92
N ILE A 115 -14.10 -8.79 1.20
CA ILE A 115 -14.49 -9.99 0.45
C ILE A 115 -15.94 -10.35 0.72
N ILE A 116 -16.39 -10.28 1.98
CA ILE A 116 -17.80 -10.54 2.33
C ILE A 116 -18.70 -9.57 1.55
N LEU A 117 -18.43 -8.26 1.60
CA LEU A 117 -19.23 -7.27 0.90
C LEU A 117 -19.16 -7.46 -0.63
N GLY A 118 -17.99 -7.79 -1.19
CA GLY A 118 -17.83 -8.04 -2.61
C GLY A 118 -18.59 -9.26 -3.12
N ILE A 119 -18.72 -10.32 -2.32
CA ILE A 119 -19.37 -11.57 -2.73
C ILE A 119 -20.87 -11.54 -2.42
N THR A 120 -21.28 -10.99 -1.25
CA THR A 120 -22.65 -11.10 -0.75
C THR A 120 -23.50 -9.86 -1.00
N GLY A 121 -22.91 -8.77 -1.41
CA GLY A 121 -23.45 -7.41 -1.31
C GLY A 121 -24.67 -7.06 -2.17
N SER A 122 -25.14 -7.91 -3.08
CA SER A 122 -26.36 -7.60 -3.83
C SER A 122 -27.15 -8.84 -4.19
N MET A 123 -28.51 -8.76 -4.15
CA MET A 123 -29.40 -9.77 -4.70
C MET A 123 -29.20 -9.99 -6.22
N SER A 124 -28.48 -9.08 -6.89
CA SER A 124 -28.20 -9.10 -8.33
C SER A 124 -26.84 -9.73 -8.69
N GLY A 125 -26.07 -10.25 -7.70
CA GLY A 125 -24.75 -10.84 -7.92
C GLY A 125 -23.65 -10.24 -7.04
N PRO A 126 -22.38 -10.58 -7.27
CA PRO A 126 -21.23 -10.07 -6.51
C PRO A 126 -20.96 -8.62 -6.88
N VAL A 127 -21.59 -7.69 -6.18
CA VAL A 127 -21.51 -6.24 -6.40
C VAL A 127 -21.42 -5.51 -5.07
N ILE A 128 -20.42 -4.67 -4.90
CA ILE A 128 -20.36 -3.72 -3.78
C ILE A 128 -21.31 -2.56 -4.12
N SER A 129 -22.40 -2.48 -3.38
CA SER A 129 -23.43 -1.45 -3.53
C SER A 129 -22.98 -0.11 -2.92
N ARG A 130 -23.72 0.97 -3.23
CA ARG A 130 -23.46 2.29 -2.65
C ARG A 130 -23.55 2.30 -1.12
N TRP A 131 -24.49 1.54 -0.54
CA TRP A 131 -24.66 1.46 0.91
C TRP A 131 -23.50 0.75 1.59
N GLU A 132 -22.97 -0.29 0.95
CA GLU A 132 -21.77 -0.97 1.42
C GLU A 132 -20.55 -0.06 1.30
N GLY A 133 -20.47 0.78 0.25
CA GLY A 133 -19.47 1.84 0.16
C GLY A 133 -19.55 2.83 1.33
N VAL A 134 -20.75 3.27 1.70
CA VAL A 134 -20.94 4.12 2.89
C VAL A 134 -20.49 3.38 4.17
N LEU A 135 -20.85 2.10 4.32
CA LEU A 135 -20.40 1.28 5.45
C LEU A 135 -18.86 1.19 5.50
N MET A 136 -18.19 0.96 4.36
CA MET A 136 -16.73 0.92 4.27
C MET A 136 -16.11 2.25 4.71
N LEU A 137 -16.67 3.39 4.30
CA LEU A 137 -16.20 4.72 4.72
C LEU A 137 -16.41 4.97 6.22
N LEU A 138 -17.51 4.48 6.80
CA LEU A 138 -17.74 4.55 8.24
C LEU A 138 -16.75 3.70 9.03
N VAL A 139 -16.49 2.46 8.58
CA VAL A 139 -15.47 1.58 9.18
C VAL A 139 -14.09 2.22 9.08
N PHE A 140 -13.74 2.80 7.94
CA PHE A 140 -12.51 3.54 7.75
C PHE A 140 -12.37 4.71 8.73
N SER A 141 -13.41 5.53 8.85
CA SER A 141 -13.42 6.70 9.76
C SER A 141 -13.28 6.25 11.23
N ALA A 142 -13.98 5.19 11.61
CA ALA A 142 -13.86 4.60 12.94
C ALA A 142 -12.45 4.06 13.22
N TYR A 143 -11.84 3.41 12.22
CA TYR A 143 -10.46 2.93 12.31
C TYR A 143 -9.46 4.06 12.49
N LEU A 144 -9.56 5.13 11.70
CA LEU A 144 -8.69 6.31 11.86
C LEU A 144 -8.84 6.94 13.26
N PHE A 145 -10.08 7.13 13.71
CA PHE A 145 -10.36 7.66 15.04
C PHE A 145 -9.72 6.78 16.14
N TYR A 146 -9.86 5.46 15.99
CA TYR A 146 -9.23 4.50 16.91
C TYR A 146 -7.69 4.63 16.90
N CYS A 147 -7.05 4.71 15.72
CA CYS A 147 -5.60 4.84 15.59
C CYS A 147 -5.07 6.07 16.33
N PHE A 148 -5.69 7.22 16.14
CA PHE A 148 -5.29 8.46 16.84
C PHE A 148 -5.57 8.43 18.34
N LYS A 149 -6.68 7.83 18.77
CA LYS A 149 -7.06 7.76 20.19
C LYS A 149 -6.20 6.75 20.97
N SER A 150 -5.85 5.63 20.36
CA SER A 150 -5.09 4.55 21.00
C SER A 150 -3.59 4.66 20.77
N ASP A 151 -3.14 5.77 20.17
CA ASP A 151 -1.73 6.01 19.94
C ASP A 151 -1.02 6.23 21.29
N SER A 152 -0.06 5.35 21.59
CA SER A 152 0.72 5.45 22.82
C SER A 152 1.86 6.44 22.61
N LYS A 153 1.84 7.52 23.38
CA LYS A 153 2.89 8.55 23.36
C LYS A 153 4.25 8.05 23.89
N ASP A 154 4.31 6.81 24.40
CA ASP A 154 5.44 6.27 25.13
C ASP A 154 6.61 5.77 24.24
N GLU A 155 6.48 5.80 22.92
CA GLU A 155 7.54 5.33 22.00
C GLU A 155 8.63 6.37 21.70
N PHE A 156 8.44 7.61 22.13
CA PHE A 156 9.48 8.64 21.97
C PHE A 156 10.43 8.64 23.16
N SER A 157 11.59 8.00 23.03
CA SER A 157 12.70 8.27 23.94
C SER A 157 13.01 9.78 23.89
N GLU A 158 13.14 10.40 25.07
CA GLU A 158 13.39 11.85 25.26
C GLU A 158 14.57 12.43 24.45
N THR A 159 15.41 11.56 23.91
CA THR A 159 16.60 11.91 23.12
C THR A 159 16.31 12.28 21.65
N GLN A 160 15.10 12.04 21.13
CA GLN A 160 14.78 12.29 19.71
C GLN A 160 13.94 13.57 19.51
N ARG A 161 14.51 14.74 19.83
CA ARG A 161 13.86 16.02 19.50
C ARG A 161 13.68 16.18 17.99
N ALA A 162 12.52 16.77 17.58
CA ALA A 162 12.29 17.14 16.20
C ALA A 162 13.40 18.06 15.69
N THR A 163 14.13 17.62 14.66
CA THR A 163 15.29 18.37 14.15
C THR A 163 14.90 19.46 13.15
N LEU A 164 13.71 19.34 12.52
CA LEU A 164 13.25 20.27 11.48
C LEU A 164 12.15 21.19 11.99
N SER A 165 12.06 22.42 11.45
CA SER A 165 10.89 23.29 11.69
C SER A 165 9.63 22.66 11.07
N ILE A 166 8.45 23.03 11.62
CA ILE A 166 7.17 22.50 11.11
C ILE A 166 6.97 22.84 9.62
N THR A 167 7.30 24.06 9.22
CA THR A 167 7.22 24.49 7.81
C THR A 167 8.10 23.63 6.91
N LYS A 168 9.36 23.38 7.32
CA LYS A 168 10.28 22.54 6.56
C LYS A 168 9.79 21.09 6.53
N SER A 169 9.21 20.57 7.61
CA SER A 169 8.66 19.21 7.66
C SER A 169 7.48 19.05 6.71
N ILE A 170 6.55 20.02 6.70
CA ILE A 170 5.42 20.03 5.77
C ILE A 170 5.92 20.16 4.32
N ALA A 171 6.83 21.08 4.06
CA ALA A 171 7.39 21.25 2.73
C ALA A 171 8.06 19.96 2.20
N LEU A 172 8.86 19.29 3.03
CA LEU A 172 9.49 18.00 2.66
C LEU A 172 8.46 16.90 2.44
N THR A 173 7.39 16.85 3.25
CA THR A 173 6.32 15.87 3.06
C THR A 173 5.62 16.10 1.71
N LEU A 174 5.22 17.32 1.41
CA LEU A 174 4.50 17.65 0.16
C LEU A 174 5.39 17.49 -1.07
N THR A 175 6.62 17.99 -1.03
CA THR A 175 7.57 17.84 -2.15
C THR A 175 8.01 16.38 -2.32
N GLY A 176 8.12 15.63 -1.23
CA GLY A 176 8.39 14.21 -1.25
C GLY A 176 7.27 13.42 -1.94
N LEU A 177 6.01 13.68 -1.57
CA LEU A 177 4.84 13.09 -2.24
C LEU A 177 4.79 13.45 -3.73
N ALA A 178 4.98 14.72 -4.07
CA ALA A 178 5.03 15.16 -5.46
C ALA A 178 6.15 14.43 -6.23
N GLY A 179 7.35 14.33 -5.64
CA GLY A 179 8.47 13.61 -6.24
C GLY A 179 8.19 12.12 -6.46
N LEU A 180 7.49 11.47 -5.53
CA LEU A 180 7.07 10.07 -5.66
C LEU A 180 6.05 9.89 -6.79
N ILE A 181 5.02 10.72 -6.86
CA ILE A 181 3.95 10.62 -7.86
C ILE A 181 4.52 10.92 -9.26
N PHE A 182 5.09 12.10 -9.47
CA PHE A 182 5.64 12.46 -10.80
C PHE A 182 6.82 11.59 -11.20
N GLY A 183 7.67 11.21 -10.25
CA GLY A 183 8.79 10.30 -10.51
C GLY A 183 8.31 8.89 -10.85
N GLY A 184 7.27 8.40 -10.18
CA GLY A 184 6.62 7.12 -10.46
C GLY A 184 6.01 7.07 -11.85
N ASP A 185 5.20 8.07 -12.21
CA ASP A 185 4.60 8.20 -13.55
C ASP A 185 5.69 8.22 -14.64
N LEU A 186 6.70 9.06 -14.47
CA LEU A 186 7.81 9.16 -15.42
C LEU A 186 8.58 7.85 -15.56
N PHE A 187 8.80 7.14 -14.45
CA PHE A 187 9.46 5.82 -14.45
C PHE A 187 8.62 4.78 -15.20
N VAL A 188 7.33 4.69 -14.89
CA VAL A 188 6.40 3.71 -15.48
C VAL A 188 6.23 3.94 -16.98
N ASP A 189 6.02 5.20 -17.41
CA ASP A 189 5.88 5.56 -18.81
C ASP A 189 7.14 5.21 -19.61
N SER A 190 8.31 5.55 -19.04
CA SER A 190 9.60 5.30 -19.68
C SER A 190 9.91 3.80 -19.74
N ALA A 191 9.62 3.04 -18.67
CA ALA A 191 9.78 1.59 -18.64
C ALA A 191 8.87 0.90 -19.66
N THR A 192 7.61 1.35 -19.76
CA THR A 192 6.63 0.88 -20.74
C THR A 192 7.12 1.13 -22.17
N ALA A 193 7.59 2.35 -22.46
CA ALA A 193 8.11 2.69 -23.78
C ALA A 193 9.34 1.84 -24.15
N LEU A 194 10.25 1.60 -23.21
CA LEU A 194 11.42 0.73 -23.42
C LEU A 194 11.02 -0.73 -23.64
N ALA A 195 10.08 -1.25 -22.84
CA ALA A 195 9.59 -2.61 -22.97
C ALA A 195 8.96 -2.86 -24.36
N ARG A 196 8.15 -1.91 -24.85
CA ARG A 196 7.59 -1.95 -26.21
C ARG A 196 8.69 -1.94 -27.30
N GLN A 197 9.75 -1.13 -27.12
CA GLN A 197 10.85 -1.07 -28.08
C GLN A 197 11.62 -2.38 -28.23
N ILE A 198 11.69 -3.20 -27.16
CA ILE A 198 12.32 -4.52 -27.19
C ILE A 198 11.36 -5.66 -27.50
N GLY A 199 10.11 -5.33 -27.90
CA GLY A 199 9.13 -6.31 -28.37
C GLY A 199 8.34 -7.02 -27.26
N VAL A 200 8.32 -6.49 -26.03
CA VAL A 200 7.48 -7.01 -24.95
C VAL A 200 6.00 -6.72 -25.27
N SER A 201 5.12 -7.72 -25.11
CA SER A 201 3.70 -7.55 -25.40
C SER A 201 3.03 -6.56 -24.45
N ASP A 202 2.04 -5.78 -24.96
CA ASP A 202 1.27 -4.82 -24.15
C ASP A 202 0.58 -5.51 -22.96
N LYS A 203 0.17 -6.76 -23.13
CA LYS A 203 -0.42 -7.57 -22.07
C LYS A 203 0.56 -7.83 -20.92
N PHE A 204 1.80 -8.18 -21.24
CA PHE A 204 2.85 -8.36 -20.23
C PHE A 204 3.18 -7.04 -19.53
N ILE A 205 3.27 -5.94 -20.28
CA ILE A 205 3.51 -4.59 -19.73
C ILE A 205 2.39 -4.20 -18.76
N ALA A 206 1.13 -4.43 -19.13
CA ALA A 206 -0.02 -4.10 -18.29
C ALA A 206 0.00 -4.86 -16.96
N VAL A 207 0.30 -6.15 -16.99
CA VAL A 207 0.27 -7.00 -15.78
C VAL A 207 1.50 -6.82 -14.89
N THR A 208 2.62 -6.34 -15.43
CA THR A 208 3.87 -6.17 -14.65
C THR A 208 4.18 -4.72 -14.34
N ILE A 209 4.46 -3.92 -15.37
CA ILE A 209 4.95 -2.55 -15.21
C ILE A 209 3.84 -1.62 -14.73
N LEU A 210 2.65 -1.69 -15.35
CA LEU A 210 1.55 -0.81 -14.98
C LEU A 210 0.93 -1.22 -13.65
N ALA A 211 0.72 -2.54 -13.44
CA ALA A 211 0.13 -3.02 -12.19
C ALA A 211 1.02 -2.77 -10.95
N GLY A 212 2.35 -2.82 -11.10
CA GLY A 212 3.28 -2.47 -10.01
C GLY A 212 3.57 -0.97 -9.91
N GLY A 213 3.20 -0.20 -10.93
CA GLY A 213 3.59 1.20 -11.06
C GLY A 213 2.89 2.12 -10.07
N THR A 214 1.60 1.92 -9.83
CA THR A 214 0.85 2.72 -8.86
C THR A 214 1.38 2.54 -7.44
N SER A 215 1.83 1.33 -7.09
CA SER A 215 2.40 1.02 -5.78
C SER A 215 3.92 1.25 -5.66
N LEU A 216 4.54 1.89 -6.66
CA LEU A 216 5.95 2.27 -6.61
C LEU A 216 6.26 3.30 -5.49
N PRO A 217 5.40 4.29 -5.22
CA PRO A 217 5.54 5.19 -4.08
C PRO A 217 5.57 4.44 -2.73
N GLU A 218 4.68 3.48 -2.52
CA GLU A 218 4.64 2.63 -1.32
C GLU A 218 5.92 1.83 -1.17
N LEU A 219 6.38 1.21 -2.24
CA LEU A 219 7.62 0.42 -2.26
C LEU A 219 8.82 1.28 -1.86
N ALA A 220 9.02 2.40 -2.55
CA ALA A 220 10.15 3.28 -2.30
C ALA A 220 10.12 3.85 -0.88
N THR A 221 8.97 4.31 -0.42
CA THR A 221 8.81 4.90 0.91
C THR A 221 9.05 3.88 2.02
N SER A 222 8.48 2.68 1.91
CA SER A 222 8.66 1.62 2.91
C SER A 222 10.11 1.15 2.97
N LEU A 223 10.76 0.98 1.82
CA LEU A 223 12.15 0.56 1.75
C LEU A 223 13.10 1.62 2.33
N VAL A 224 12.91 2.90 1.95
CA VAL A 224 13.72 4.02 2.48
C VAL A 224 13.49 4.19 3.99
N ALA A 225 12.24 4.05 4.46
CA ALA A 225 11.94 4.12 5.88
C ALA A 225 12.65 3.01 6.65
N ALA A 226 12.61 1.76 6.16
CA ALA A 226 13.32 0.64 6.78
C ALA A 226 14.83 0.86 6.81
N ILE A 227 15.45 1.27 5.69
CA ILE A 227 16.89 1.56 5.60
C ILE A 227 17.30 2.66 6.61
N LYS A 228 16.42 3.61 6.88
CA LYS A 228 16.64 4.68 7.89
C LYS A 228 16.36 4.23 9.32
N GLY A 229 16.06 2.95 9.57
CA GLY A 229 15.71 2.44 10.90
C GLY A 229 14.33 2.90 11.40
N LYS A 230 13.44 3.32 10.49
CA LYS A 230 12.07 3.74 10.79
C LYS A 230 11.08 2.63 10.43
N GLU A 231 11.28 1.49 11.03
CA GLU A 231 10.53 0.26 10.72
C GLU A 231 9.03 0.42 10.98
N GLN A 232 8.66 1.17 12.03
CA GLN A 232 7.27 1.44 12.38
C GLN A 232 6.58 2.32 11.31
N LEU A 233 7.29 3.28 10.72
CA LEU A 233 6.76 4.08 9.63
C LEU A 233 6.57 3.23 8.36
N ALA A 234 7.52 2.33 8.06
CA ALA A 234 7.39 1.40 6.94
C ALA A 234 6.20 0.46 7.11
N LEU A 235 6.05 -0.16 8.29
CA LEU A 235 4.93 -1.05 8.60
C LEU A 235 3.59 -0.29 8.55
N GLY A 236 3.55 0.91 9.14
CA GLY A 236 2.36 1.78 9.10
C GLY A 236 1.96 2.15 7.69
N ASN A 237 2.92 2.49 6.82
CA ASN A 237 2.65 2.76 5.41
C ASN A 237 2.00 1.55 4.71
N ILE A 238 2.57 0.36 4.84
CA ILE A 238 2.08 -0.86 4.19
C ILE A 238 0.67 -1.24 4.68
N LEU A 239 0.47 -1.31 6.02
CA LEU A 239 -0.83 -1.65 6.58
C LEU A 239 -1.86 -0.55 6.33
N GLY A 240 -1.44 0.72 6.40
CA GLY A 240 -2.27 1.88 6.10
C GLY A 240 -2.77 1.86 4.67
N SER A 241 -1.88 1.72 3.69
CA SER A 241 -2.26 1.62 2.27
C SER A 241 -3.26 0.50 2.02
N ASN A 242 -3.12 -0.67 2.67
CA ASN A 242 -4.08 -1.75 2.51
C ASN A 242 -5.48 -1.40 3.04
N VAL A 243 -5.55 -0.73 4.19
CA VAL A 243 -6.84 -0.28 4.75
C VAL A 243 -7.42 0.86 3.92
N PHE A 244 -6.60 1.80 3.46
CA PHE A 244 -7.01 2.88 2.56
C PHE A 244 -7.59 2.32 1.26
N ASN A 245 -6.86 1.44 0.61
CA ASN A 245 -7.27 0.81 -0.63
C ASN A 245 -8.60 0.08 -0.46
N ALA A 246 -8.70 -0.78 0.54
CA ALA A 246 -9.88 -1.59 0.77
C ALA A 246 -11.11 -0.77 1.21
N MET A 247 -10.96 0.18 2.14
CA MET A 247 -12.08 0.86 2.78
C MET A 247 -12.35 2.24 2.22
N LEU A 248 -11.33 3.07 1.99
CA LEU A 248 -11.53 4.42 1.47
C LEU A 248 -11.71 4.40 -0.05
N ILE A 249 -10.78 3.79 -0.78
CA ILE A 249 -10.79 3.86 -2.26
C ILE A 249 -11.99 3.12 -2.82
N LEU A 250 -12.20 1.85 -2.47
CA LEU A 250 -13.40 1.12 -2.94
C LEU A 250 -14.69 1.67 -2.33
N GLY A 251 -14.63 2.15 -1.09
CA GLY A 251 -15.78 2.82 -0.47
C GLY A 251 -16.23 4.03 -1.26
N LEU A 252 -15.32 4.97 -1.59
CA LEU A 252 -15.63 6.13 -2.42
C LEU A 252 -16.08 5.73 -3.83
N SER A 253 -15.35 4.82 -4.46
CA SER A 253 -15.65 4.35 -5.82
C SER A 253 -17.04 3.71 -5.89
N SER A 254 -17.43 2.88 -4.92
CA SER A 254 -18.74 2.22 -4.89
C SER A 254 -19.90 3.16 -4.55
N VAL A 255 -19.66 4.24 -3.80
CA VAL A 255 -20.67 5.31 -3.59
C VAL A 255 -20.96 6.04 -4.90
N ILE A 256 -19.95 6.28 -5.74
CA ILE A 256 -20.11 6.90 -7.06
C ILE A 256 -20.84 5.93 -8.01
N THR A 257 -20.30 4.72 -8.15
CA THR A 257 -20.85 3.67 -9.05
C THR A 257 -20.74 2.32 -8.37
N PRO A 258 -21.83 1.53 -8.22
CA PRO A 258 -21.75 0.17 -7.69
C PRO A 258 -20.69 -0.65 -8.45
N LEU A 259 -19.82 -1.33 -7.72
CA LEU A 259 -18.66 -2.02 -8.27
C LEU A 259 -18.91 -3.53 -8.40
N SER A 260 -18.85 -4.06 -9.61
CA SER A 260 -18.89 -5.51 -9.82
C SER A 260 -17.61 -6.16 -9.27
N PHE A 261 -17.79 -7.23 -8.51
CA PHE A 261 -16.71 -8.08 -8.00
C PHE A 261 -16.54 -9.37 -8.82
N ALA A 262 -17.33 -9.49 -9.90
CA ALA A 262 -17.45 -10.72 -10.69
C ALA A 262 -16.16 -11.10 -11.47
N SER A 263 -15.28 -10.12 -11.74
CA SER A 263 -13.99 -10.38 -12.41
C SER A 263 -12.95 -10.99 -11.48
N MET A 264 -13.14 -10.91 -10.16
CA MET A 264 -12.20 -11.48 -9.19
C MET A 264 -12.28 -13.00 -9.20
N THR A 265 -11.17 -13.62 -9.50
CA THR A 265 -11.06 -15.08 -9.47
C THR A 265 -10.95 -15.59 -8.03
N ILE A 266 -11.28 -16.86 -7.82
CA ILE A 266 -11.10 -17.49 -6.51
C ILE A 266 -9.62 -17.45 -6.06
N VAL A 267 -8.69 -17.43 -7.02
CA VAL A 267 -7.24 -17.36 -6.72
C VAL A 267 -6.86 -15.98 -6.21
N ASP A 268 -7.42 -14.90 -6.78
CA ASP A 268 -7.18 -13.53 -6.29
C ASP A 268 -7.68 -13.39 -4.85
N ILE A 269 -8.89 -13.87 -4.59
CA ILE A 269 -9.51 -13.84 -3.26
C ILE A 269 -8.69 -14.65 -2.24
N ILE A 270 -8.32 -15.89 -2.60
CA ILE A 270 -7.49 -16.74 -1.72
C ILE A 270 -6.14 -16.09 -1.47
N THR A 271 -5.48 -15.54 -2.49
CA THR A 271 -4.16 -14.91 -2.35
C THR A 271 -4.25 -13.66 -1.47
N LEU A 272 -5.29 -12.84 -1.64
CA LEU A 272 -5.52 -11.67 -0.80
C LEU A 272 -5.70 -12.05 0.68
N VAL A 273 -6.56 -13.04 0.97
CA VAL A 273 -6.75 -13.53 2.36
C VAL A 273 -5.48 -14.17 2.89
N LEU A 274 -4.85 -15.03 2.08
CA LEU A 274 -3.63 -15.73 2.47
C LEU A 274 -2.51 -14.76 2.82
N SER A 275 -2.35 -13.68 2.06
CA SER A 275 -1.35 -12.64 2.34
C SER A 275 -1.53 -12.04 3.75
N ALA A 276 -2.76 -11.69 4.12
CA ALA A 276 -3.08 -11.12 5.43
C ALA A 276 -2.98 -12.17 6.56
N VAL A 277 -3.39 -13.42 6.30
CA VAL A 277 -3.27 -14.54 7.26
C VAL A 277 -1.81 -14.89 7.50
N LEU A 278 -0.99 -14.98 6.45
CA LEU A 278 0.44 -15.24 6.58
C LEU A 278 1.14 -14.13 7.39
N LEU A 279 0.79 -12.87 7.13
CA LEU A 279 1.29 -11.75 7.92
C LEU A 279 0.94 -11.92 9.41
N LEU A 280 -0.32 -12.31 9.73
CA LEU A 280 -0.74 -12.56 11.10
C LEU A 280 0.03 -13.75 11.71
N ILE A 281 0.16 -14.85 10.99
CA ILE A 281 0.89 -16.04 11.48
C ILE A 281 2.34 -15.66 11.79
N TRP A 282 3.04 -15.00 10.87
CA TRP A 282 4.44 -14.64 11.05
C TRP A 282 4.66 -13.56 12.11
N ALA A 283 3.67 -12.72 12.39
CA ALA A 283 3.71 -11.83 13.53
C ALA A 283 3.80 -12.57 14.88
N TYR A 284 3.40 -13.85 14.95
CA TYR A 284 3.42 -14.66 16.16
C TYR A 284 4.44 -15.81 16.14
N THR A 285 4.84 -16.31 14.98
CA THR A 285 5.69 -17.51 14.84
C THR A 285 7.15 -17.21 14.55
N GLY A 286 7.45 -16.03 14.02
CA GLY A 286 8.81 -15.58 13.72
C GLY A 286 9.62 -15.24 14.96
N ARG A 287 10.80 -14.64 14.77
CA ARG A 287 11.57 -14.09 15.89
C ARG A 287 10.77 -12.98 16.55
N LYS A 288 10.77 -12.97 17.91
CA LYS A 288 9.92 -12.04 18.68
C LYS A 288 9.92 -10.62 18.10
N ASN A 289 8.71 -10.14 17.81
CA ASN A 289 8.40 -8.76 17.45
C ASN A 289 9.04 -8.25 16.13
N ARG A 290 9.26 -9.12 15.13
CA ARG A 290 9.70 -8.69 13.80
C ARG A 290 9.41 -9.72 12.73
N ILE A 291 9.29 -9.26 11.49
CA ILE A 291 9.30 -10.09 10.28
C ILE A 291 10.75 -10.16 9.81
N ASP A 292 11.30 -11.36 9.80
CA ASP A 292 12.69 -11.62 9.42
C ASP A 292 12.82 -11.85 7.90
N ARG A 293 14.06 -11.96 7.43
CA ARG A 293 14.39 -12.23 6.03
C ARG A 293 13.79 -13.52 5.50
N ARG A 294 13.58 -14.54 6.36
CA ARG A 294 13.00 -15.83 5.95
C ARG A 294 11.54 -15.70 5.60
N GLU A 295 10.78 -14.99 6.43
CA GLU A 295 9.38 -14.68 6.18
C GLU A 295 9.26 -13.75 4.96
N GLY A 296 10.15 -12.76 4.82
CA GLY A 296 10.23 -11.90 3.64
C GLY A 296 10.48 -12.69 2.35
N ALA A 297 11.40 -13.65 2.36
CA ALA A 297 11.64 -14.53 1.20
C ALA A 297 10.41 -15.39 0.87
N ALA A 298 9.73 -15.93 1.89
CA ALA A 298 8.51 -16.71 1.69
C ALA A 298 7.38 -15.86 1.09
N MET A 299 7.21 -14.60 1.54
CA MET A 299 6.26 -13.64 0.95
C MET A 299 6.56 -13.41 -0.53
N LEU A 300 7.81 -13.14 -0.89
CA LEU A 300 8.22 -12.93 -2.28
C LEU A 300 7.98 -14.19 -3.14
N LEU A 301 8.27 -15.38 -2.61
CA LEU A 301 7.98 -16.63 -3.32
C LEU A 301 6.47 -16.80 -3.56
N CYS A 302 5.62 -16.49 -2.57
CA CYS A 302 4.17 -16.51 -2.75
C CYS A 302 3.72 -15.52 -3.82
N TYR A 303 4.30 -14.32 -3.85
CA TYR A 303 4.00 -13.32 -4.88
C TYR A 303 4.40 -13.79 -6.28
N VAL A 304 5.61 -14.35 -6.42
CA VAL A 304 6.07 -14.92 -7.70
C VAL A 304 5.16 -16.06 -8.14
N ALA A 305 4.81 -16.99 -7.25
CA ALA A 305 3.92 -18.10 -7.57
C ALA A 305 2.53 -17.61 -8.04
N TYR A 306 1.97 -16.61 -7.37
CA TYR A 306 0.72 -15.96 -7.78
C TYR A 306 0.82 -15.37 -9.20
N ASN A 307 1.88 -14.61 -9.49
CA ASN A 307 2.07 -14.03 -10.81
C ASN A 307 2.29 -15.10 -11.90
N VAL A 308 3.09 -16.13 -11.63
CA VAL A 308 3.27 -17.26 -12.57
C VAL A 308 1.93 -17.91 -12.87
N PHE A 309 1.07 -18.11 -11.87
CA PHE A 309 -0.27 -18.62 -12.08
C PHE A 309 -1.11 -17.69 -12.97
N LEU A 310 -1.13 -16.40 -12.69
CA LEU A 310 -1.85 -15.42 -13.51
C LEU A 310 -1.38 -15.47 -14.97
N PHE A 311 -0.06 -15.48 -15.20
CA PHE A 311 0.52 -15.58 -16.55
C PHE A 311 0.15 -16.87 -17.27
N SER A 312 0.04 -17.98 -16.57
CA SER A 312 -0.33 -19.26 -17.19
C SER A 312 -1.78 -19.28 -17.70
N ARG A 313 -2.61 -18.32 -17.28
CA ARG A 313 -4.01 -18.17 -17.67
C ARG A 313 -4.28 -17.03 -18.66
N LEU A 314 -3.27 -16.21 -18.91
CA LEU A 314 -3.30 -15.15 -19.92
C LEU A 314 -3.02 -15.72 -21.30
#